data_58618f4883926f0c34da270aae775d4b
#
_entry.id   58618f4883926f0c34da270aae775d4b
#
_cell.length_a   1.000
_cell.length_b   1.000
_cell.length_c   1.000
_cell.angle_alpha   90.00
_cell.angle_beta   90.00
_cell.angle_gamma   90.00
#
_symmetry.space_group_name_H-M   'P 1'
#
loop_
_entity.id
_entity.type
_entity.pdbx_description
1 polymer ?
#
loop_
_entity_poly.entity_id
_entity_poly.type
_entity_poly.pdbx_seq_one_letter_code
_entity_poly.pdbx_strand_id
1 'polypeptide(L)'
;SSVVSELYDQGLIEARSVEQTEVFKAAEQFARIEGILPAPESSHAIKVAIDEALKCKETGEEKNIVFGLTGTGYFDMFAYQRYNDHEMSDYIPTDEELQKSLSTLPVVGVSV
;
A
#
# COMPACT_ATOMS: atom_id res chain seq x y z
N SER A 1 -8.13 -0.71 11.89
CA SER A 1 -9.54 -0.41 12.14
C SER A 1 -10.35 -1.71 12.23
N SER A 2 -11.14 -1.86 13.27
CA SER A 2 -12.01 -3.02 13.45
C SER A 2 -13.10 -3.10 12.37
N VAL A 3 -13.57 -1.95 11.88
CA VAL A 3 -14.57 -1.89 10.79
C VAL A 3 -13.97 -2.41 9.48
N VAL A 4 -12.76 -2.03 9.15
CA VAL A 4 -12.08 -2.49 7.93
C VAL A 4 -11.82 -4.00 8.00
N SER A 5 -11.37 -4.51 9.14
CA SER A 5 -11.16 -5.94 9.36
C SER A 5 -12.45 -6.75 9.17
N GLU A 6 -13.56 -6.24 9.70
CA GLU A 6 -14.87 -6.87 9.55
C GLU A 6 -15.33 -6.88 8.08
N LEU A 7 -15.15 -5.79 7.36
CA LEU A 7 -15.48 -5.71 5.94
C LEU A 7 -14.68 -6.70 5.10
N TYR A 8 -13.41 -6.87 5.45
CA TYR A 8 -12.56 -7.86 4.80
C TYR A 8 -13.03 -9.29 5.10
N ASP A 9 -13.34 -9.61 6.35
CA ASP A 9 -13.84 -10.93 6.74
C ASP A 9 -15.17 -11.27 6.06
N GLN A 10 -16.02 -10.29 5.83
CA GLN A 10 -17.28 -10.46 5.10
C GLN A 10 -17.11 -10.52 3.57
N GLY A 11 -15.91 -10.33 3.07
CA GLY A 11 -15.63 -10.36 1.64
C GLY A 11 -16.13 -9.14 0.86
N LEU A 12 -16.44 -8.05 1.56
CA LEU A 12 -16.91 -6.81 0.93
C LEU A 12 -15.78 -5.94 0.40
N ILE A 13 -14.56 -6.15 0.88
CA ILE A 13 -13.34 -5.50 0.40
C ILE A 13 -12.24 -6.52 0.19
N GLU A 14 -11.29 -6.17 -0.68
CA GLU A 14 -10.07 -6.94 -0.90
C GLU A 14 -8.88 -6.24 -0.27
N ALA A 15 -7.90 -7.01 0.16
CA ALA A 15 -6.63 -6.51 0.65
C ALA A 15 -5.51 -6.90 -0.31
N ARG A 16 -4.59 -5.98 -0.53
CA ARG A 16 -3.37 -6.23 -1.32
C ARG A 16 -2.15 -5.71 -0.57
N SER A 17 -1.05 -6.40 -0.69
CA SER A 17 0.25 -5.94 -0.21
C SER A 17 1.10 -5.45 -1.38
N VAL A 18 1.88 -4.41 -1.15
CA VAL A 18 2.78 -3.84 -2.15
C VAL A 18 4.16 -3.67 -1.52
N GLU A 19 5.19 -4.03 -2.27
CA GLU A 19 6.57 -3.89 -1.81
C GLU A 19 6.98 -2.42 -1.70
N GLN A 20 7.77 -2.11 -0.69
CA GLN A 20 8.15 -0.74 -0.35
C GLN A 20 8.86 -0.03 -1.52
N THR A 21 9.79 -0.70 -2.18
CA THR A 21 10.51 -0.10 -3.32
C THR A 21 9.57 0.25 -4.47
N GLU A 22 8.58 -0.57 -4.75
CA GLU A 22 7.58 -0.32 -5.78
C GLU A 22 6.65 0.85 -5.40
N VAL A 23 6.35 1.00 -4.11
CA VAL A 23 5.56 2.12 -3.61
C VAL A 23 6.29 3.45 -3.84
N PHE A 24 7.57 3.54 -3.49
CA PHE A 24 8.36 4.75 -3.71
C PHE A 24 8.58 5.06 -5.18
N LYS A 25 8.77 4.05 -6.00
CA LYS A 25 8.85 4.21 -7.46
C LYS A 25 7.58 4.83 -8.03
N ALA A 26 6.42 4.32 -7.62
CA ALA A 26 5.12 4.87 -8.04
C ALA A 26 4.92 6.29 -7.53
N ALA A 27 5.32 6.58 -6.28
CA ALA A 27 5.24 7.91 -5.69
C ALA A 27 6.03 8.95 -6.48
N GLU A 28 7.27 8.65 -6.85
CA GLU A 28 8.10 9.55 -7.65
C GLU A 28 7.59 9.72 -9.07
N GLN A 29 7.08 8.66 -9.68
CA GLN A 29 6.44 8.74 -10.98
C GLN A 29 5.22 9.68 -10.94
N PHE A 30 4.39 9.53 -9.93
CA PHE A 30 3.23 10.40 -9.71
C PHE A 30 3.67 11.86 -9.51
N ALA A 31 4.68 12.10 -8.68
CA ALA A 31 5.20 13.44 -8.43
C ALA A 31 5.73 14.11 -9.70
N ARG A 32 6.40 13.37 -10.58
CA ARG A 32 6.91 13.90 -11.85
C ARG A 32 5.80 14.26 -12.82
N ILE A 33 4.71 13.52 -12.83
CA ILE A 33 3.61 13.71 -13.79
C ILE A 33 2.61 14.73 -13.26
N GLU A 34 2.22 14.62 -11.99
CA GLU A 34 1.15 15.42 -11.40
C GLU A 34 1.67 16.64 -10.62
N GLY A 35 2.96 16.71 -10.34
CA GLY A 35 3.55 17.82 -9.56
C GLY A 35 3.21 17.79 -8.07
N ILE A 36 2.74 16.66 -7.56
CA ILE A 36 2.37 16.47 -6.15
C ILE A 36 3.24 15.36 -5.57
N LEU A 37 3.95 15.65 -4.49
CA LEU A 37 4.71 14.64 -3.75
C LEU A 37 3.79 13.98 -2.71
N PRO A 38 3.40 12.73 -2.93
CA PRO A 38 2.47 12.04 -2.02
C PRO A 38 3.18 11.53 -0.78
N ALA A 39 2.43 11.36 0.31
CA ALA A 39 2.91 10.60 1.45
C ALA A 39 3.15 9.13 1.06
N PRO A 40 4.13 8.44 1.68
CA PRO A 40 4.40 7.03 1.38
C PRO A 40 3.17 6.13 1.56
N GLU A 41 2.35 6.41 2.56
CA GLU A 41 1.12 5.66 2.83
C GLU A 41 0.12 5.76 1.67
N SER A 42 -0.09 6.97 1.16
CA SER A 42 -0.98 7.20 0.00
C SER A 42 -0.42 6.58 -1.27
N SER A 43 0.89 6.41 -1.34
CA SER A 43 1.57 5.86 -2.51
C SER A 43 1.29 4.37 -2.72
N HIS A 44 0.86 3.65 -1.68
CA HIS A 44 0.33 2.29 -1.84
C HIS A 44 -0.90 2.29 -2.74
N ALA A 45 -1.81 3.21 -2.50
CA ALA A 45 -3.00 3.36 -3.35
C ALA A 45 -2.64 3.80 -4.77
N ILE A 46 -1.67 4.68 -4.93
CA ILE A 46 -1.17 5.11 -6.24
C ILE A 46 -0.60 3.91 -7.02
N LYS A 47 0.23 3.08 -6.37
CA LYS A 47 0.81 1.89 -7.01
C LYS A 47 -0.28 0.94 -7.51
N VAL A 48 -1.26 0.65 -6.68
CA VAL A 48 -2.39 -0.21 -7.06
C VAL A 48 -3.23 0.41 -8.17
N ALA A 49 -3.46 1.73 -8.13
CA ALA A 49 -4.17 2.44 -9.20
C ALA A 49 -3.43 2.34 -10.54
N ILE A 50 -2.11 2.49 -10.55
CA ILE A 50 -1.28 2.31 -11.75
C ILE A 50 -1.40 0.88 -12.27
N ASP A 51 -1.29 -0.11 -11.41
CA ASP A 51 -1.39 -1.52 -11.81
C ASP A 51 -2.78 -1.84 -12.42
N GLU A 52 -3.84 -1.33 -11.82
CA GLU A 52 -5.20 -1.49 -12.36
C GLU A 52 -5.37 -0.77 -13.72
N ALA A 53 -4.79 0.41 -13.87
CA ALA A 53 -4.82 1.14 -15.14
C ALA A 53 -4.06 0.40 -16.25
N LEU A 54 -2.91 -0.16 -15.94
CA LEU A 54 -2.13 -0.98 -16.88
C LEU A 54 -2.88 -2.26 -17.26
N LYS A 55 -3.56 -2.87 -16.31
CA LYS A 55 -4.41 -4.04 -16.57
C LYS A 55 -5.57 -3.70 -17.50
N CYS A 56 -6.22 -2.56 -17.31
CA CYS A 56 -7.26 -2.06 -18.20
C CYS A 56 -6.74 -1.81 -19.62
N LYS A 57 -5.51 -1.29 -19.74
CA LYS A 57 -4.86 -1.09 -21.03
C LYS A 57 -4.64 -2.41 -21.77
N GLU A 58 -4.25 -3.46 -21.07
CA GLU A 58 -4.05 -4.79 -21.66
C GLU A 58 -5.37 -5.47 -22.06
N THR A 59 -6.40 -5.35 -21.22
CA THR A 59 -7.70 -6.01 -21.47
C THR A 59 -8.63 -5.20 -22.35
N GLY A 60 -8.37 -3.90 -22.55
CA GLY A 60 -9.25 -2.98 -23.25
C GLY A 60 -10.49 -2.56 -22.47
N GLU A 61 -10.58 -2.91 -21.18
CA GLU A 61 -11.70 -2.51 -20.33
C GLU A 61 -11.63 -1.02 -19.98
N GLU A 62 -12.78 -0.36 -20.00
CA GLU A 62 -12.93 1.01 -19.49
C GLU A 62 -13.36 0.96 -18.03
N LYS A 63 -12.57 1.58 -17.14
CA LYS A 63 -12.88 1.68 -15.71
C LYS A 63 -12.56 3.07 -15.19
N ASN A 64 -13.32 3.52 -14.23
CA ASN A 64 -12.99 4.68 -13.42
C ASN A 64 -12.27 4.20 -12.16
N ILE A 65 -11.02 4.63 -11.98
CA ILE A 65 -10.19 4.25 -10.84
C ILE A 65 -10.09 5.47 -9.91
N VAL A 66 -10.61 5.30 -8.71
CA VAL A 66 -10.59 6.35 -7.67
C VAL A 66 -9.71 5.87 -6.53
N PHE A 67 -8.81 6.72 -6.07
CA PHE A 67 -7.98 6.45 -4.90
C PHE A 67 -7.93 7.67 -3.98
N GLY A 68 -7.71 7.43 -2.69
CA GLY A 68 -7.52 8.48 -1.71
C GLY A 68 -6.09 9.00 -1.73
N LEU A 69 -5.91 10.28 -2.05
CA LEU A 69 -4.63 10.96 -1.92
C LEU A 69 -4.61 11.71 -0.59
N THR A 70 -4.13 11.06 0.44
CA THR A 70 -4.09 11.57 1.81
C THR A 70 -2.67 11.87 2.23
N GLY A 71 -2.44 13.00 2.88
CA GLY A 71 -1.12 13.40 3.32
C GLY A 71 -0.18 13.88 2.21
N THR A 72 0.92 14.45 2.64
CA THR A 72 1.97 14.98 1.78
C THR A 72 3.30 14.32 2.09
N GLY A 73 4.15 14.17 1.08
CA GLY A 73 5.50 13.61 1.22
C GLY A 73 6.52 14.58 1.84
N TYR A 74 6.16 15.82 2.08
CA TYR A 74 7.10 16.82 2.62
C TYR A 74 7.65 16.45 4.00
N PHE A 75 6.92 15.71 4.79
CA PHE A 75 7.35 15.22 6.10
C PHE A 75 8.18 13.93 6.01
N ASP A 76 8.28 13.33 4.84
CA ASP A 76 8.90 12.03 4.60
C ASP A 76 10.11 12.11 3.67
N MET A 77 10.74 13.27 3.58
CA MET A 77 11.87 13.51 2.66
C MET A 77 13.05 12.58 2.91
N PHE A 78 13.30 12.20 4.18
CA PHE A 78 14.34 11.22 4.49
C PHE A 78 14.05 9.84 3.89
N ALA A 79 12.79 9.43 3.87
CA ALA A 79 12.39 8.15 3.25
C ALA A 79 12.62 8.19 1.74
N TYR A 80 12.27 9.27 1.08
CA TYR A 80 12.55 9.47 -0.34
C TYR A 80 14.04 9.52 -0.64
N GLN A 81 14.82 10.17 0.20
CA GLN A 81 16.28 10.19 0.07
C GLN A 81 16.86 8.78 0.17
N ARG A 82 16.47 8.02 1.16
CA ARG A 82 16.92 6.63 1.33
C ARG A 82 16.56 5.75 0.12
N TYR A 83 15.39 5.96 -0.45
CA TYR A 83 14.99 5.27 -1.67
C TYR A 83 15.93 5.62 -2.84
N ASN A 84 16.21 6.91 -3.05
CA ASN A 84 17.09 7.37 -4.12
C ASN A 84 18.56 6.98 -3.91
N ASP A 85 19.00 6.85 -2.68
CA ASP A 85 20.35 6.38 -2.32
C ASP A 85 20.49 4.85 -2.33
N HIS A 86 19.44 4.13 -2.76
CA HIS A 86 19.40 2.66 -2.79
C HIS A 86 19.62 2.00 -1.42
N GLU A 87 19.28 2.68 -0.35
CA GLU A 87 19.39 2.18 1.03
C GLU A 87 18.13 1.46 1.53
N MET A 88 17.12 1.35 0.67
CA MET A 88 15.83 0.76 1.00
C MET A 88 15.75 -0.65 0.43
N SER A 89 15.27 -1.59 1.23
CA SER A 89 15.05 -2.98 0.83
C SER A 89 13.62 -3.40 1.13
N ASP A 90 13.11 -4.30 0.31
CA ASP A 90 11.82 -4.92 0.57
C ASP A 90 11.97 -5.96 1.68
N TYR A 91 11.06 -5.90 2.63
CA TYR A 91 11.06 -6.79 3.77
C TYR A 91 9.79 -7.64 3.75
N ILE A 92 10.01 -8.94 3.73
CA ILE A 92 8.92 -9.91 3.87
C ILE A 92 9.13 -10.61 5.22
N PRO A 93 8.20 -10.45 6.17
CA PRO A 93 8.30 -11.12 7.46
C PRO A 93 8.38 -12.64 7.30
N THR A 94 9.23 -13.28 8.08
CA THR A 94 9.28 -14.74 8.14
C THR A 94 8.05 -15.27 8.88
N ASP A 95 7.73 -16.55 8.65
CA ASP A 95 6.61 -17.19 9.35
C ASP A 95 6.81 -17.16 10.88
N GLU A 96 8.05 -17.29 11.35
CA GLU A 96 8.39 -17.20 12.78
C GLU A 96 8.10 -15.82 13.35
N GLU A 97 8.45 -14.76 12.63
CA GLU A 97 8.18 -13.38 13.03
C GLU A 97 6.68 -13.10 13.05
N LEU A 98 5.94 -13.61 12.07
CA LEU A 98 4.49 -13.50 12.02
C LEU A 98 3.84 -14.24 13.20
N GLN A 99 4.27 -15.44 13.50
CA GLN A 99 3.77 -16.22 14.63
C GLN A 99 4.04 -15.53 15.97
N LYS A 100 5.24 -14.97 16.13
CA LYS A 100 5.60 -14.20 17.31
C LYS A 100 4.73 -12.96 17.48
N SER A 101 4.48 -12.24 16.41
CA SER A 101 3.62 -11.06 16.43
C SER A 101 2.17 -11.42 16.72
N LEU A 102 1.66 -12.49 16.13
CA LEU A 102 0.30 -12.97 16.34
C LEU A 102 0.09 -13.48 17.77
N SER A 103 1.11 -14.04 18.41
CA SER A 103 1.01 -14.55 19.79
C SER A 103 0.75 -13.45 20.81
N THR A 104 1.01 -12.19 20.49
CA THR A 104 0.76 -11.04 21.37
C THR A 104 -0.67 -10.49 21.24
N LEU A 105 -1.42 -10.95 20.25
CA LEU A 105 -2.80 -10.53 20.05
C LEU A 105 -3.74 -11.24 21.03
N PRO A 106 -4.76 -10.54 21.57
CA PRO A 106 -5.74 -11.18 22.42
C PRO A 106 -6.55 -12.19 21.61
N VAL A 107 -6.75 -13.37 22.19
CA VAL A 107 -7.66 -14.37 21.62
C VAL A 107 -9.09 -13.88 21.81
N VAL A 108 -9.73 -13.51 20.72
CA VAL A 108 -11.15 -13.18 20.73
C VAL A 108 -11.92 -14.49 20.74
N GLY A 109 -12.54 -14.80 21.86
CA GLY A 109 -13.44 -15.94 21.94
C GLY A 109 -14.62 -15.72 21.01
N VAL A 110 -14.76 -16.59 20.00
CA VAL A 110 -15.98 -16.63 19.22
C VAL A 110 -17.03 -17.33 20.06
N SER A 111 -17.87 -16.58 20.71
CA SER A 111 -19.10 -17.12 21.26
C SER A 111 -20.05 -17.39 20.11
N VAL A 112 -20.30 -18.63 19.88
CA VAL A 112 -21.33 -19.04 18.94
C VAL A 112 -22.69 -18.81 19.59
#